data_484ebb711e9a0b1f0b5c1388e2661bfd
#
_entry.id   484ebb711e9a0b1f0b5c1388e2661bfd
#
_cell.length_a   1.000
_cell.length_b   1.000
_cell.length_c   1.000
_cell.angle_alpha   90.00
_cell.angle_beta   90.00
_cell.angle_gamma   90.00
#
_symmetry.space_group_name_H-M   'P 1'
#
loop_
_entity.id
_entity.type
_entity.pdbx_description
1 polymer ?
#
loop_
_entity_poly.entity_id
_entity_poly.type
_entity_poly.pdbx_seq_one_letter_code
_entity_poly.pdbx_strand_id
1 'polypeptide(L)'
;LIEITNAKFEDLEQIYHIERESFENPYPISLLNAYLYLSPNLYLVAKDRNEVVGYVIGIIQYNVRGHIVSIAVKKSERRKGIGRLLLTELERRFKIYNCKYSYLEVNIDNKDAINFYRKMGYFIVKLQKNYYGRGKHAFVMLKDLLMRNLE
;
A
#
# COMPACT_ATOMS: atom_id res chain seq x y z
N LEU A 1 -14.12 15.36 4.44
CA LEU A 1 -14.51 14.31 3.52
C LEU A 1 -13.31 13.82 2.71
N ILE A 2 -13.07 12.53 2.73
CA ILE A 2 -11.90 11.93 2.09
C ILE A 2 -12.26 11.51 0.66
N GLU A 3 -11.42 11.90 -0.29
CA GLU A 3 -11.55 11.55 -1.69
C GLU A 3 -10.35 10.71 -2.11
N ILE A 4 -10.59 9.55 -2.75
CA ILE A 4 -9.53 8.69 -3.27
C ILE A 4 -9.42 8.93 -4.77
N THR A 5 -8.25 9.38 -5.22
CA THR A 5 -7.99 9.70 -6.62
C THR A 5 -6.63 9.16 -7.05
N ASN A 6 -6.40 9.12 -8.37
CA ASN A 6 -5.07 8.79 -8.88
C ASN A 6 -4.07 9.86 -8.44
N ALA A 7 -2.89 9.42 -8.04
CA ALA A 7 -1.80 10.32 -7.70
C ALA A 7 -1.33 11.07 -8.95
N LYS A 8 -0.95 12.34 -8.76
CA LYS A 8 -0.41 13.19 -9.81
C LYS A 8 0.97 13.69 -9.43
N PHE A 9 1.70 14.20 -10.39
CA PHE A 9 3.04 14.72 -10.14
C PHE A 9 3.05 15.78 -9.03
N GLU A 10 2.06 16.66 -9.00
CA GLU A 10 1.97 17.73 -7.99
C GLU A 10 1.69 17.18 -6.57
N ASP A 11 1.30 15.92 -6.41
CA ASP A 11 1.09 15.30 -5.11
C ASP A 11 2.38 14.75 -4.51
N LEU A 12 3.43 14.65 -5.31
CA LEU A 12 4.61 13.86 -4.99
C LEU A 12 5.36 14.35 -3.75
N GLU A 13 5.44 15.65 -3.56
CA GLU A 13 6.11 16.22 -2.38
C GLU A 13 5.40 15.83 -1.09
N GLN A 14 4.09 15.90 -1.09
CA GLN A 14 3.28 15.51 0.07
C GLN A 14 3.37 14.00 0.32
N ILE A 15 3.36 13.20 -0.75
CA ILE A 15 3.56 11.74 -0.65
C ILE A 15 4.91 11.44 -0.01
N TYR A 16 5.96 12.09 -0.50
CA TYR A 16 7.32 11.88 0.03
C TYR A 16 7.40 12.24 1.51
N HIS A 17 6.74 13.32 1.92
CA HIS A 17 6.70 13.72 3.33
C HIS A 17 6.06 12.64 4.21
N ILE A 18 4.95 12.04 3.75
CA ILE A 18 4.28 10.96 4.46
C ILE A 18 5.16 9.71 4.50
N GLU A 19 5.81 9.39 3.39
CA GLU A 19 6.74 8.25 3.31
C GLU A 19 7.86 8.42 4.34
N ARG A 20 8.47 9.59 4.40
CA ARG A 20 9.57 9.87 5.33
C ARG A 20 9.16 9.77 6.79
N GLU A 21 7.99 10.25 7.14
CA GLU A 21 7.55 10.19 8.54
C GLU A 21 7.09 8.78 8.95
N SER A 22 6.80 7.91 7.97
CA SER A 22 6.21 6.59 8.21
C SER A 22 7.23 5.46 8.27
N PHE A 23 8.36 5.59 7.56
CA PHE A 23 9.30 4.49 7.38
C PHE A 23 10.72 4.87 7.79
N GLU A 24 11.43 3.91 8.40
CA GLU A 24 12.82 4.09 8.81
C GLU A 24 13.74 4.29 7.60
N ASN A 25 13.50 3.52 6.53
CA ASN A 25 14.26 3.61 5.27
C ASN A 25 13.31 4.00 4.15
N PRO A 26 12.92 5.29 4.06
CA PRO A 26 11.94 5.71 3.07
C PRO A 26 12.49 5.62 1.66
N TYR A 27 11.60 5.36 0.70
CA TYR A 27 11.96 5.44 -0.71
C TYR A 27 12.32 6.87 -1.08
N PRO A 28 13.35 7.08 -1.91
CA PRO A 28 13.65 8.41 -2.40
C PRO A 28 12.53 8.93 -3.31
N ILE A 29 12.44 10.25 -3.41
CA ILE A 29 11.39 10.89 -4.22
C ILE A 29 11.47 10.47 -5.70
N SER A 30 12.68 10.21 -6.20
CA SER A 30 12.88 9.73 -7.57
C SER A 30 12.18 8.40 -7.82
N LEU A 31 12.22 7.47 -6.86
CA LEU A 31 11.55 6.19 -7.00
C LEU A 31 10.04 6.36 -6.88
N LEU A 32 9.58 7.17 -5.94
CA LEU A 32 8.15 7.48 -5.81
C LEU A 32 7.61 8.11 -7.09
N ASN A 33 8.41 8.95 -7.75
CA ASN A 33 8.06 9.53 -9.05
C ASN A 33 8.01 8.48 -10.15
N ALA A 34 8.97 7.55 -10.16
CA ALA A 34 9.04 6.49 -11.19
C ALA A 34 7.76 5.67 -11.24
N TYR A 35 7.15 5.38 -10.10
CA TYR A 35 5.90 4.62 -10.05
C TYR A 35 4.73 5.33 -10.71
N LEU A 36 4.75 6.66 -10.82
CA LEU A 36 3.72 7.39 -11.55
C LEU A 36 3.71 7.02 -13.03
N TYR A 37 4.88 6.71 -13.60
CA TYR A 37 5.00 6.29 -14.98
C TYR A 37 4.79 4.78 -15.14
N LEU A 38 5.29 4.00 -14.18
CA LEU A 38 5.22 2.53 -14.25
C LEU A 38 3.82 2.00 -13.97
N SER A 39 3.07 2.66 -13.11
CA SER A 39 1.81 2.11 -12.61
C SER A 39 0.80 3.23 -12.28
N PRO A 40 0.46 4.08 -13.26
CA PRO A 40 -0.37 5.27 -12.99
C PRO A 40 -1.77 4.95 -12.47
N ASN A 41 -2.34 3.81 -12.88
CA ASN A 41 -3.70 3.43 -12.46
C ASN A 41 -3.73 2.69 -11.12
N LEU A 42 -2.57 2.41 -10.54
CA LEU A 42 -2.44 1.69 -9.27
C LEU A 42 -1.71 2.52 -8.22
N TYR A 43 -1.63 3.82 -8.45
CA TYR A 43 -0.99 4.76 -7.55
C TYR A 43 -2.05 5.77 -7.11
N LEU A 44 -2.47 5.70 -5.85
CA LEU A 44 -3.63 6.43 -5.36
C LEU A 44 -3.25 7.33 -4.20
N VAL A 45 -3.95 8.45 -4.09
CA VAL A 45 -3.87 9.33 -2.93
C VAL A 45 -5.24 9.49 -2.28
N ALA A 46 -5.24 9.68 -0.98
CA ALA A 46 -6.39 10.11 -0.22
C ALA A 46 -6.22 11.59 0.05
N LYS A 47 -7.21 12.38 -0.30
CA LYS A 47 -7.19 13.83 -0.12
C LYS A 47 -8.32 14.30 0.79
N ASP A 48 -7.99 15.21 1.68
CA ASP A 48 -8.94 15.94 2.48
C ASP A 48 -8.77 17.42 2.13
N ARG A 49 -9.77 18.02 1.49
CA ARG A 49 -9.73 19.42 1.06
C ARG A 49 -8.47 19.72 0.22
N ASN A 50 -8.19 18.89 -0.76
CA ASN A 50 -7.04 18.97 -1.66
C ASN A 50 -5.68 18.73 -1.01
N GLU A 51 -5.64 18.40 0.28
CA GLU A 51 -4.40 18.00 0.96
C GLU A 51 -4.26 16.48 0.93
N VAL A 52 -3.08 16.00 0.55
CA VAL A 52 -2.78 14.56 0.57
C VAL A 52 -2.61 14.12 2.02
N VAL A 53 -3.46 13.19 2.46
CA VAL A 53 -3.41 12.65 3.82
C VAL A 53 -3.01 11.17 3.85
N GLY A 54 -2.87 10.55 2.69
CA GLY A 54 -2.39 9.18 2.57
C GLY A 54 -2.18 8.80 1.13
N TYR A 55 -1.49 7.69 0.89
CA TYR A 55 -1.23 7.17 -0.45
C TYR A 55 -1.07 5.67 -0.42
N VAL A 56 -1.21 5.05 -1.58
CA VAL A 56 -0.89 3.64 -1.78
C VAL A 56 -0.34 3.46 -3.19
N ILE A 57 0.67 2.61 -3.32
CA ILE A 57 1.30 2.28 -4.60
C ILE A 57 1.18 0.79 -4.81
N GLY A 58 0.62 0.39 -5.93
CA GLY A 58 0.57 -1.00 -6.35
C GLY A 58 1.22 -1.20 -7.71
N ILE A 59 1.69 -2.41 -7.96
CA ILE A 59 2.17 -2.84 -9.28
C ILE A 59 1.64 -4.24 -9.54
N ILE A 60 1.61 -4.63 -10.81
CA ILE A 60 1.19 -5.98 -11.18
C ILE A 60 2.42 -6.75 -11.60
N GLN A 61 2.60 -7.93 -11.02
CA GLN A 61 3.71 -8.84 -11.31
C GLN A 61 3.16 -10.16 -11.83
N TYR A 62 3.87 -10.74 -12.79
CA TYR A 62 3.52 -12.07 -13.34
C TYR A 62 2.09 -12.14 -13.87
N ASN A 63 1.49 -11.04 -14.23
CA ASN A 63 0.09 -10.91 -14.71
C ASN A 63 -0.98 -11.38 -13.70
N VAL A 64 -0.61 -11.78 -12.50
CA VAL A 64 -1.56 -12.35 -11.52
C VAL A 64 -1.41 -11.79 -10.12
N ARG A 65 -0.26 -11.17 -9.82
CA ARG A 65 0.02 -10.67 -8.47
C ARG A 65 -0.17 -9.16 -8.40
N GLY A 66 -1.07 -8.71 -7.55
CA GLY A 66 -1.12 -7.31 -7.16
C GLY A 66 -0.17 -7.10 -5.99
N HIS A 67 0.94 -6.41 -6.23
CA HIS A 67 1.94 -6.14 -5.19
C HIS A 67 1.73 -4.74 -4.62
N ILE A 68 1.52 -4.66 -3.33
CA ILE A 68 1.45 -3.39 -2.62
C ILE A 68 2.89 -2.98 -2.30
N VAL A 69 3.36 -1.95 -2.99
CA VAL A 69 4.75 -1.46 -2.85
C VAL A 69 4.90 -0.64 -1.57
N SER A 70 3.96 0.24 -1.32
CA SER A 70 3.95 1.11 -0.15
C SER A 70 2.55 1.61 0.11
N ILE A 71 2.22 1.77 1.38
CA ILE A 71 0.97 2.39 1.82
C ILE A 71 1.25 3.12 3.13
N ALA A 72 0.81 4.36 3.23
CA ALA A 72 0.95 5.12 4.47
C ALA A 72 -0.09 6.20 4.57
N VAL A 73 -0.44 6.54 5.81
CA VAL A 73 -1.36 7.61 6.15
C VAL A 73 -0.61 8.63 7.00
N LYS A 74 -0.83 9.90 6.71
CA LYS A 74 -0.25 11.01 7.46
C LYS A 74 -0.48 10.78 8.96
N LYS A 75 0.58 10.95 9.75
CA LYS A 75 0.58 10.59 11.16
C LYS A 75 -0.60 11.19 11.93
N SER A 76 -0.90 12.48 11.67
CA SER A 76 -2.00 13.19 12.33
C SER A 76 -3.39 12.73 11.88
N GLU A 77 -3.47 11.93 10.81
CA GLU A 77 -4.74 11.50 10.22
C GLU A 77 -4.99 9.99 10.36
N ARG A 78 -4.18 9.32 11.18
CA ARG A 78 -4.33 7.88 11.38
C ARG A 78 -5.54 7.55 12.26
N ARG A 79 -6.00 6.30 12.20
CA ARG A 79 -7.15 5.75 12.92
C ARG A 79 -8.48 6.36 12.52
N LYS A 80 -8.57 6.88 11.29
CA LYS A 80 -9.80 7.45 10.72
C LYS A 80 -10.33 6.62 9.53
N GLY A 81 -9.73 5.44 9.29
CA GLY A 81 -10.16 4.57 8.20
C GLY A 81 -9.59 4.93 6.84
N ILE A 82 -8.64 5.84 6.74
CA ILE A 82 -8.06 6.28 5.45
C ILE A 82 -7.28 5.15 4.78
N GLY A 83 -6.47 4.42 5.54
CA GLY A 83 -5.73 3.26 5.01
C GLY A 83 -6.67 2.22 4.44
N ARG A 84 -7.78 1.97 5.11
CA ARG A 84 -8.80 1.04 4.63
C ARG A 84 -9.40 1.48 3.29
N LEU A 85 -9.72 2.77 3.15
CA LEU A 85 -10.25 3.31 1.90
C LEU A 85 -9.25 3.15 0.75
N LEU A 86 -7.98 3.48 0.99
CA LEU A 86 -6.92 3.34 0.00
C LEU A 86 -6.73 1.89 -0.43
N LEU A 87 -6.62 0.99 0.53
CA LEU A 87 -6.38 -0.42 0.24
C LEU A 87 -7.57 -1.06 -0.47
N THR A 88 -8.79 -0.74 -0.05
CA THR A 88 -10.01 -1.25 -0.69
C THR A 88 -10.08 -0.83 -2.15
N GLU A 89 -9.77 0.42 -2.46
CA GLU A 89 -9.79 0.89 -3.84
C GLU A 89 -8.68 0.25 -4.67
N LEU A 90 -7.49 0.09 -4.11
CA LEU A 90 -6.40 -0.60 -4.80
C LEU A 90 -6.77 -2.06 -5.11
N GLU A 91 -7.34 -2.76 -4.14
CA GLU A 91 -7.78 -4.16 -4.35
C GLU A 91 -8.84 -4.25 -5.44
N ARG A 92 -9.76 -3.28 -5.48
CA ARG A 92 -10.77 -3.23 -6.54
C ARG A 92 -10.11 -3.12 -7.90
N ARG A 93 -9.08 -2.29 -8.03
CA ARG A 93 -8.33 -2.12 -9.30
C ARG A 93 -7.51 -3.35 -9.63
N PHE A 94 -6.89 -3.99 -8.67
CA PHE A 94 -6.22 -5.28 -8.90
C PHE A 94 -7.18 -6.30 -9.50
N LYS A 95 -8.41 -6.37 -8.99
CA LYS A 95 -9.43 -7.28 -9.53
C LYS A 95 -9.81 -6.93 -10.95
N ILE A 96 -9.95 -5.64 -11.27
CA ILE A 96 -10.25 -5.19 -12.65
C ILE A 96 -9.17 -5.65 -13.61
N TYR A 97 -7.90 -5.64 -13.18
CA TYR A 97 -6.78 -6.11 -13.99
C TYR A 97 -6.55 -7.63 -13.88
N ASN A 98 -7.50 -8.35 -13.31
CA ASN A 98 -7.48 -9.81 -13.21
C ASN A 98 -6.37 -10.37 -12.31
N CYS A 99 -5.92 -9.61 -11.34
CA CYS A 99 -5.02 -10.14 -10.33
C CYS A 99 -5.73 -11.19 -9.49
N LYS A 100 -5.06 -12.30 -9.23
CA LYS A 100 -5.61 -13.40 -8.45
C LYS A 100 -5.42 -13.21 -6.95
N TYR A 101 -4.40 -12.47 -6.57
CA TYR A 101 -4.11 -12.19 -5.16
C TYR A 101 -3.37 -10.87 -5.00
N SER A 102 -3.46 -10.33 -3.80
CA SER A 102 -2.73 -9.14 -3.36
C SER A 102 -1.63 -9.57 -2.40
N TYR A 103 -0.47 -8.93 -2.46
CA TYR A 103 0.75 -9.41 -1.85
C TYR A 103 1.52 -8.21 -1.28
N LEU A 104 2.13 -8.38 -0.11
CA LEU A 104 2.93 -7.34 0.51
C LEU A 104 4.00 -7.92 1.42
N GLU A 105 5.01 -7.10 1.72
CA GLU A 105 5.98 -7.35 2.77
C GLU A 105 5.77 -6.32 3.87
N VAL A 106 5.86 -6.75 5.11
CA VAL A 106 5.72 -5.87 6.27
C VAL A 106 6.77 -6.23 7.31
N ASN A 107 7.37 -5.21 7.93
CA ASN A 107 8.35 -5.43 9.00
C ASN A 107 7.69 -6.22 10.14
N ILE A 108 8.36 -7.29 10.60
CA ILE A 108 7.81 -8.16 11.66
C ILE A 108 7.55 -7.41 12.97
N ASP A 109 8.22 -6.30 13.18
CA ASP A 109 8.05 -5.47 14.38
C ASP A 109 6.90 -4.46 14.27
N ASN A 110 6.38 -4.27 13.06
CA ASN A 110 5.28 -3.33 12.83
C ASN A 110 3.94 -4.01 13.12
N LYS A 111 3.64 -4.15 14.41
CA LYS A 111 2.44 -4.87 14.85
C LYS A 111 1.14 -4.19 14.44
N ASP A 112 1.12 -2.87 14.43
CA ASP A 112 -0.06 -2.11 14.01
C ASP A 112 -0.39 -2.38 12.54
N ALA A 113 0.61 -2.36 11.67
CA ALA A 113 0.40 -2.64 10.25
C ALA A 113 -0.03 -4.10 10.04
N ILE A 114 0.63 -5.05 10.71
CA ILE A 114 0.26 -6.47 10.61
C ILE A 114 -1.20 -6.66 11.02
N ASN A 115 -1.63 -6.06 12.12
CA ASN A 115 -3.01 -6.15 12.57
C ASN A 115 -3.98 -5.51 11.57
N PHE A 116 -3.60 -4.37 11.00
CA PHE A 116 -4.38 -3.70 9.97
C PHE A 116 -4.58 -4.63 8.77
N TYR A 117 -3.51 -5.24 8.26
CA TYR A 117 -3.61 -6.14 7.11
C TYR A 117 -4.41 -7.39 7.43
N ARG A 118 -4.26 -7.96 8.63
CA ARG A 118 -5.08 -9.09 9.05
C ARG A 118 -6.56 -8.77 9.03
N LYS A 119 -6.93 -7.61 9.54
CA LYS A 119 -8.34 -7.16 9.52
C LYS A 119 -8.85 -6.95 8.10
N MET A 120 -7.97 -6.62 7.18
CA MET A 120 -8.31 -6.46 5.77
C MET A 120 -8.35 -7.79 5.01
N GLY A 121 -8.06 -8.91 5.68
CA GLY A 121 -8.15 -10.23 5.09
C GLY A 121 -6.83 -10.83 4.62
N TYR A 122 -5.71 -10.21 4.97
CA TYR A 122 -4.38 -10.75 4.65
C TYR A 122 -3.93 -11.75 5.70
N PHE A 123 -3.13 -12.72 5.28
CA PHE A 123 -2.53 -13.70 6.20
C PHE A 123 -1.05 -13.88 5.87
N ILE A 124 -0.27 -14.24 6.89
CA ILE A 124 1.17 -14.44 6.77
C ILE A 124 1.43 -15.76 6.04
N VAL A 125 2.22 -15.70 4.96
CA VAL A 125 2.57 -16.90 4.19
C VAL A 125 4.04 -17.29 4.36
N LYS A 126 4.91 -16.33 4.71
CA LYS A 126 6.31 -16.68 4.98
C LYS A 126 7.04 -15.54 5.70
N LEU A 127 8.18 -15.92 6.30
CA LEU A 127 9.14 -14.98 6.88
C LEU A 127 10.24 -14.75 5.84
N GLN A 128 10.50 -13.50 5.50
CA GLN A 128 11.58 -13.09 4.60
C GLN A 128 12.69 -12.49 5.45
N LYS A 129 13.72 -13.27 5.74
CA LYS A 129 14.82 -12.82 6.60
C LYS A 129 15.61 -11.71 5.92
N ASN A 130 15.98 -10.70 6.71
CA ASN A 130 16.85 -9.59 6.28
C ASN A 130 16.31 -8.80 5.09
N TYR A 131 15.00 -8.80 4.90
CA TYR A 131 14.37 -8.10 3.78
C TYR A 131 14.68 -6.59 3.78
N TYR A 132 14.65 -5.97 4.96
CA TYR A 132 14.91 -4.54 5.12
C TYR A 132 16.36 -4.25 5.54
N GLY A 133 17.21 -5.27 5.57
CA GLY A 133 18.58 -5.17 6.01
C GLY A 133 18.90 -6.20 7.10
N ARG A 134 20.15 -6.26 7.49
CA ARG A 134 20.62 -7.25 8.45
C ARG A 134 19.86 -7.19 9.77
N GLY A 135 19.23 -8.30 10.16
CA GLY A 135 18.42 -8.40 11.37
C GLY A 135 17.05 -7.75 11.25
N LYS A 136 16.69 -7.24 10.08
CA LYS A 136 15.40 -6.55 9.85
C LYS A 136 14.54 -7.38 8.91
N HIS A 137 13.73 -8.24 9.50
CA HIS A 137 12.95 -9.24 8.78
C HIS A 137 11.57 -8.71 8.38
N ALA A 138 10.98 -9.33 7.36
CA ALA A 138 9.62 -9.05 6.94
C ALA A 138 8.77 -10.31 6.98
N PHE A 139 7.48 -10.13 7.26
CA PHE A 139 6.48 -11.12 6.90
C PHE A 139 6.00 -10.81 5.48
N VAL A 140 5.83 -11.87 4.70
CA VAL A 140 5.10 -11.80 3.44
C VAL A 140 3.65 -12.12 3.76
N MET A 141 2.75 -11.24 3.38
CA MET A 141 1.32 -11.43 3.58
C MET A 141 0.58 -11.43 2.25
N LEU A 142 -0.52 -12.13 2.19
CA LEU A 142 -1.26 -12.37 0.97
C LEU A 142 -2.76 -12.37 1.25
N LYS A 143 -3.53 -11.86 0.28
CA LYS A 143 -4.99 -11.93 0.28
C LYS A 143 -5.46 -12.49 -1.05
N ASP A 144 -6.32 -13.51 -1.00
CA ASP A 144 -6.95 -14.09 -2.19
C ASP A 144 -8.00 -13.11 -2.72
N LEU A 145 -7.85 -12.69 -3.97
CA LEU A 145 -8.79 -11.79 -4.62
C LEU A 145 -9.86 -12.52 -5.43
N LEU A 146 -9.72 -13.82 -5.56
CA LEU A 146 -10.71 -14.66 -6.25
C LEU A 146 -11.79 -15.18 -5.30
N MET A 147 -11.57 -15.04 -3.99
CA MET A 147 -12.53 -15.52 -3.01
C MET A 147 -13.86 -14.81 -3.20
N ARG A 148 -14.92 -15.59 -3.34
CA ARG A 148 -16.29 -15.10 -3.49
C ARG A 148 -17.05 -15.38 -2.23
N ASN A 149 -18.08 -14.57 -1.98
CA ASN A 149 -19.02 -14.88 -0.93
C ASN A 149 -19.74 -16.16 -1.28
N LEU A 150 -19.53 -17.19 -0.49
CA LEU A 150 -20.26 -18.44 -0.59
C LEU A 150 -21.50 -18.28 0.29
N GLU A 151 -22.62 -18.10 -0.34
CA GLU A 151 -23.86 -17.97 0.37
C GLU A 151 -24.65 -19.26 0.39
#